data_fe1106c57646790be3df24e846f65be0
#
_entry.id   fe1106c57646790be3df24e846f65be0
#
_cell.length_a   1.000
_cell.length_b   1.000
_cell.length_c   1.000
_cell.angle_alpha   90.00
_cell.angle_beta   90.00
_cell.angle_gamma   90.00
#
_symmetry.space_group_name_H-M   'P 1'
#
loop_
_entity.id
_entity.type
_entity.pdbx_description
1 polymer ?
#
loop_
_entity_poly.entity_id
_entity_poly.type
_entity_poly.pdbx_seq_one_letter_code
_entity_poly.pdbx_strand_id
1 'polypeptide(L)'
;MRVSAKADYAVRAMVELAAAGDGPVKGERLAQAQEIPLNFLENIMTDLRNAGLARSRRGADGGYGLGRPPEEITLADVIRAVDGPLAAVRGVRPSARESTSRTS
;
A
#
# COMPACT_ATOMS: atom_id res chain seq x y z
N MET A 1 15.16 -10.92 -5.62
CA MET A 1 14.46 -10.18 -4.58
C MET A 1 13.16 -10.87 -4.22
N ARG A 2 12.93 -11.01 -2.95
CA ARG A 2 11.72 -11.69 -2.51
C ARG A 2 10.66 -10.67 -2.12
N VAL A 3 9.45 -10.89 -2.60
CA VAL A 3 8.34 -10.01 -2.30
C VAL A 3 7.44 -10.70 -1.28
N SER A 4 7.09 -10.00 -0.22
CA SER A 4 6.23 -10.57 0.80
C SER A 4 4.81 -10.76 0.26
N ALA A 5 4.03 -11.61 0.91
CA ALA A 5 2.64 -11.79 0.53
C ALA A 5 1.88 -10.47 0.65
N LYS A 6 2.18 -9.70 1.68
CA LYS A 6 1.55 -8.41 1.87
C LYS A 6 1.85 -7.47 0.70
N ALA A 7 3.10 -7.44 0.26
CA ALA A 7 3.47 -6.59 -0.87
C ALA A 7 2.79 -7.05 -2.15
N ASP A 8 2.68 -8.36 -2.34
CA ASP A 8 1.99 -8.88 -3.52
C ASP A 8 0.53 -8.43 -3.54
N TYR A 9 -0.16 -8.53 -2.41
CA TYR A 9 -1.55 -8.07 -2.34
C TYR A 9 -1.64 -6.56 -2.53
N ALA A 10 -0.65 -5.81 -2.02
CA ALA A 10 -0.65 -4.37 -2.21
C ALA A 10 -0.52 -3.99 -3.67
N VAL A 11 0.35 -4.68 -4.41
CA VAL A 11 0.51 -4.41 -5.83
C VAL A 11 -0.80 -4.72 -6.57
N ARG A 12 -1.43 -5.84 -6.24
CA ARG A 12 -2.69 -6.20 -6.87
C ARG A 12 -3.77 -5.17 -6.59
N ALA A 13 -3.82 -4.67 -5.35
CA ALA A 13 -4.80 -3.65 -5.00
C ALA A 13 -4.57 -2.38 -5.81
N MET A 14 -3.31 -1.98 -5.97
CA MET A 14 -3.00 -0.79 -6.75
C MET A 14 -3.38 -0.96 -8.21
N VAL A 15 -3.18 -2.15 -8.76
CA VAL A 15 -3.58 -2.42 -10.14
C VAL A 15 -5.10 -2.31 -10.29
N GLU A 16 -5.84 -2.82 -9.30
CA GLU A 16 -7.29 -2.71 -9.33
C GLU A 16 -7.74 -1.25 -9.27
N LEU A 17 -7.10 -0.45 -8.43
CA LEU A 17 -7.44 0.96 -8.34
C LEU A 17 -7.13 1.68 -9.64
N ALA A 18 -6.02 1.35 -10.28
CA ALA A 18 -5.66 1.96 -11.54
C ALA A 18 -6.68 1.59 -12.63
N ALA A 19 -7.13 0.35 -12.64
CA ALA A 19 -8.09 -0.11 -13.63
C ALA A 19 -9.46 0.51 -13.41
N ALA A 20 -9.79 0.86 -12.17
CA ALA A 20 -11.10 1.45 -11.88
C ALA A 20 -11.19 2.91 -12.32
N GLY A 21 -10.07 3.55 -12.58
CA GLY A 21 -10.08 4.93 -13.01
C GLY A 21 -10.36 5.88 -11.86
N ASP A 22 -11.23 6.85 -12.09
CA ASP A 22 -11.46 7.91 -11.12
C ASP A 22 -12.42 7.56 -10.00
N GLY A 23 -13.19 6.50 -10.17
CA GLY A 23 -14.16 6.15 -9.16
C GLY A 23 -13.53 5.44 -7.98
N PRO A 24 -14.02 5.70 -6.77
CA PRO A 24 -13.50 4.98 -5.62
C PRO A 24 -13.94 3.52 -5.64
N VAL A 25 -13.09 2.65 -5.11
CA VAL A 25 -13.36 1.23 -5.02
C VAL A 25 -13.51 0.87 -3.55
N LYS A 26 -14.59 0.23 -3.20
CA LYS A 26 -14.83 -0.14 -1.81
C LYS A 26 -13.85 -1.18 -1.34
N GLY A 27 -13.46 -1.05 -0.07
CA GLY A 27 -12.51 -2.00 0.51
C GLY A 27 -13.03 -3.42 0.47
N GLU A 28 -14.33 -3.60 0.72
CA GLU A 28 -14.93 -4.94 0.67
C GLU A 28 -14.75 -5.57 -0.72
N ARG A 29 -14.87 -4.76 -1.76
CA ARG A 29 -14.72 -5.26 -3.11
C ARG A 29 -13.28 -5.66 -3.38
N LEU A 30 -12.33 -4.86 -2.93
CA LEU A 30 -10.92 -5.20 -3.09
C LEU A 30 -10.58 -6.47 -2.35
N ALA A 31 -11.06 -6.58 -1.12
CA ALA A 31 -10.78 -7.76 -0.31
C ALA A 31 -11.38 -9.01 -0.94
N GLN A 32 -12.60 -8.89 -1.44
CA GLN A 32 -13.27 -10.01 -2.05
C GLN A 32 -12.57 -10.44 -3.33
N ALA A 33 -12.14 -9.48 -4.15
CA ALA A 33 -11.46 -9.79 -5.39
C ALA A 33 -10.15 -10.53 -5.15
N GLN A 34 -9.50 -10.25 -4.04
CA GLN A 34 -8.24 -10.89 -3.72
C GLN A 34 -8.37 -12.03 -2.73
N GLU A 35 -9.59 -12.28 -2.27
CA GLU A 35 -9.88 -13.39 -1.36
C GLU A 35 -9.06 -13.28 -0.07
N ILE A 36 -9.00 -12.06 0.48
CA ILE A 36 -8.31 -11.82 1.74
C ILE A 36 -9.29 -11.18 2.72
N PRO A 37 -9.03 -11.31 4.02
CA PRO A 37 -9.89 -10.66 5.01
C PRO A 37 -9.86 -9.14 4.86
N LEU A 38 -11.00 -8.52 5.14
CA LEU A 38 -11.10 -7.08 4.98
C LEU A 38 -10.11 -6.34 5.87
N ASN A 39 -9.94 -6.80 7.11
CA ASN A 39 -9.02 -6.11 8.00
C ASN A 39 -7.57 -6.17 7.51
N PHE A 40 -7.19 -7.27 6.86
CA PHE A 40 -5.87 -7.38 6.27
C PHE A 40 -5.71 -6.37 5.12
N LEU A 41 -6.75 -6.28 4.28
CA LEU A 41 -6.73 -5.30 3.20
C LEU A 41 -6.66 -3.88 3.76
N GLU A 42 -7.40 -3.59 4.82
CA GLU A 42 -7.40 -2.25 5.39
C GLU A 42 -6.02 -1.87 5.94
N ASN A 43 -5.29 -2.83 6.48
CA ASN A 43 -3.91 -2.57 6.90
C ASN A 43 -3.03 -2.21 5.71
N ILE A 44 -3.18 -2.94 4.62
CA ILE A 44 -2.42 -2.65 3.40
C ILE A 44 -2.75 -1.26 2.90
N MET A 45 -4.04 -0.94 2.84
CA MET A 45 -4.45 0.35 2.31
C MET A 45 -4.02 1.51 3.21
N THR A 46 -3.96 1.26 4.53
CA THR A 46 -3.46 2.28 5.45
C THR A 46 -1.99 2.59 5.15
N ASP A 47 -1.18 1.55 4.93
CA ASP A 47 0.22 1.77 4.60
C ASP A 47 0.37 2.51 3.28
N LEU A 48 -0.41 2.14 2.28
CA LEU A 48 -0.35 2.80 0.98
C LEU A 48 -0.78 4.25 1.09
N ARG A 49 -1.82 4.51 1.90
CA ARG A 49 -2.29 5.88 2.09
C ARG A 49 -1.23 6.72 2.82
N ASN A 50 -0.60 6.16 3.84
CA ASN A 50 0.43 6.88 4.57
C ASN A 50 1.62 7.23 3.68
N ALA A 51 1.86 6.43 2.66
CA ALA A 51 2.93 6.69 1.71
C ALA A 51 2.51 7.63 0.57
N GLY A 52 1.23 8.02 0.54
CA GLY A 52 0.74 8.91 -0.50
C GLY A 52 0.40 8.22 -1.80
N LEU A 53 0.42 6.89 -1.83
CA LEU A 53 0.13 6.13 -3.04
C LEU A 53 -1.34 5.84 -3.21
N ALA A 54 -2.10 5.90 -2.12
CA ALA A 54 -3.53 5.68 -2.15
C ALA A 54 -4.20 6.75 -1.32
N ARG A 55 -5.48 6.92 -1.55
CA ARG A 55 -6.29 7.83 -0.74
C ARG A 55 -7.62 7.16 -0.46
N SER A 56 -8.31 7.66 0.56
CA SER A 56 -9.59 7.10 0.95
C SER A 56 -10.62 8.20 1.03
N ARG A 57 -11.86 7.83 0.79
CA ARG A 57 -13.00 8.74 0.90
C ARG A 57 -14.04 8.07 1.79
N ARG A 58 -14.57 8.82 2.72
CA ARG A 58 -15.60 8.30 3.62
C ARG A 58 -16.97 8.45 3.00
N GLY A 59 -17.93 7.73 3.57
CA GLY A 59 -19.32 7.85 3.20
C GLY A 59 -19.81 6.71 2.35
N ALA A 60 -21.10 6.78 2.01
CA ALA A 60 -21.73 5.73 1.24
C ALA A 60 -21.10 5.56 -0.13
N ASP A 61 -20.63 6.66 -0.71
CA ASP A 61 -19.98 6.63 -2.01
C ASP A 61 -18.47 6.57 -1.87
N GLY A 62 -17.97 6.23 -0.68
CA GLY A 62 -16.55 6.24 -0.43
C GLY A 62 -15.86 4.99 -0.89
N GLY A 63 -14.58 4.93 -0.59
CA GLY A 63 -13.73 3.82 -0.97
C GLY A 63 -12.31 4.30 -1.12
N TYR A 64 -11.52 3.54 -1.85
CA TYR A 64 -10.11 3.84 -2.05
C TYR A 64 -9.86 4.23 -3.50
N GLY A 65 -8.83 5.05 -3.69
CA GLY A 65 -8.40 5.44 -5.02
C GLY A 65 -6.91 5.67 -5.03
N LEU A 66 -6.38 5.96 -6.21
CA LEU A 66 -4.96 6.25 -6.34
C LEU A 66 -4.68 7.64 -5.79
N GLY A 67 -3.56 7.76 -5.09
CA GLY A 67 -3.13 9.06 -4.58
C GLY A 67 -2.26 9.83 -5.55
N ARG A 68 -1.79 9.16 -6.61
CA ARG A 68 -0.97 9.76 -7.66
C ARG A 68 -1.34 9.13 -8.99
N PRO A 69 -0.99 9.77 -10.10
CA PRO A 69 -1.20 9.13 -11.40
C PRO A 69 -0.47 7.79 -11.47
N PRO A 70 -1.08 6.80 -12.13
CA PRO A 70 -0.46 5.46 -12.17
C PRO A 70 0.97 5.47 -12.70
N GLU A 71 1.26 6.33 -13.67
CA GLU A 71 2.58 6.38 -14.26
C GLU A 71 3.64 6.92 -13.31
N GLU A 72 3.22 7.51 -12.19
CA GLU A 72 4.15 8.01 -11.19
C GLU A 72 4.34 7.06 -10.02
N ILE A 73 3.71 5.89 -10.08
CA ILE A 73 3.79 4.90 -9.01
C ILE A 73 4.58 3.71 -9.53
N THR A 74 5.71 3.42 -8.87
CA THR A 74 6.52 2.28 -9.28
C THR A 74 6.22 1.10 -8.37
N LEU A 75 6.58 -0.09 -8.85
CA LEU A 75 6.48 -1.29 -8.05
C LEU A 75 7.28 -1.16 -6.76
N ALA A 76 8.47 -0.57 -6.86
CA ALA A 76 9.31 -0.37 -5.68
C ALA A 76 8.62 0.54 -4.67
N ASP A 77 7.90 1.56 -5.13
CA ASP A 77 7.17 2.44 -4.22
C ASP A 77 6.15 1.66 -3.41
N VAL A 78 5.40 0.78 -4.07
CA VAL A 78 4.36 0.01 -3.40
C VAL A 78 4.97 -0.96 -2.38
N ILE A 79 6.01 -1.67 -2.78
CA ILE A 79 6.65 -2.62 -1.89
C ILE A 79 7.23 -1.90 -0.67
N ARG A 80 7.86 -0.76 -0.90
CA ARG A 80 8.44 0.00 0.20
C ARG A 80 7.37 0.53 1.15
N ALA A 81 6.21 0.87 0.63
CA ALA A 81 5.13 1.41 1.45
C ALA A 81 4.63 0.39 2.47
N VAL A 82 4.50 -0.87 2.06
CA VAL A 82 3.91 -1.88 2.94
C VAL A 82 4.95 -2.69 3.71
N ASP A 83 6.12 -2.89 3.14
CA ASP A 83 7.20 -3.62 3.84
C ASP A 83 8.16 -2.66 4.52
N GLY A 84 8.16 -1.40 4.08
CA GLY A 84 9.00 -0.37 4.66
C GLY A 84 10.44 -0.47 4.19
N PRO A 85 11.19 0.62 4.34
CA PRO A 85 12.61 0.59 3.98
C PRO A 85 13.39 -0.40 4.83
N LEU A 86 12.92 -0.69 6.03
CA LEU A 86 13.61 -1.64 6.89
C LEU A 86 13.49 -3.07 6.40
N ALA A 87 12.51 -3.36 5.55
CA ALA A 87 12.38 -4.70 5.00
C ALA A 87 13.59 -5.07 4.17
N ALA A 88 14.16 -4.11 3.45
CA ALA A 88 15.32 -4.34 2.63
C ALA A 88 16.58 -4.56 3.44
N VAL A 89 16.60 -4.14 4.69
CA VAL A 89 17.75 -4.27 5.56
C VAL A 89 17.40 -5.05 6.81
N ARG A 90 16.48 -5.97 6.67
CA ARG A 90 15.94 -6.66 7.83
C ARG A 90 17.00 -7.41 8.61
N GLY A 91 18.01 -7.89 8.03
CA GLY A 91 19.07 -8.54 8.75
C GLY A 91 20.05 -7.59 9.40
N VAL A 92 19.85 -6.30 9.25
CA VAL A 92 20.73 -5.27 9.76
C VAL A 92 20.00 -4.47 10.80
N ARG A 93 20.64 -4.32 11.95
CA ARG A 93 20.02 -3.53 12.99
C ARG A 93 19.92 -2.08 12.57
N PRO A 94 18.74 -1.51 12.61
CA PRO A 94 18.64 -0.08 12.39
C PRO A 94 19.31 0.58 13.58
N SER A 95 20.25 1.33 13.32
CA SER A 95 20.80 2.09 14.37
C SER A 95 19.91 3.18 14.72
N ALA A 96 19.84 3.26 15.69
CA ALA A 96 18.99 4.30 16.04
C ALA A 96 19.19 5.55 15.20
N ARG A 97 19.73 4.91 14.56
CA ARG A 97 19.44 5.82 13.98
C ARG A 97 18.98 6.24 13.26
N GLU A 98 18.99 5.84 13.21
CA GLU A 98 18.25 6.32 12.72
C GLU A 98 17.67 6.65 12.49
N SER A 99 18.21 6.46 12.81
CA SER A 99 17.40 6.97 12.78
C SER A 99 17.15 7.56 12.50
N THR A 100 17.67 7.49 12.78
CA THR A 100 17.21 8.21 12.65
C THR A 100 16.94 8.67 12.06
N SER A 101 17.54 8.51 12.19
CA SER A 101 17.00 9.03 11.90
C SER A 101 16.56 9.25 11.43
N ARG A 102 17.04 9.19 11.53
CA ARG A 102 16.38 9.54 11.43
C ARG A 102 15.97 9.64 11.13
N THR A 103 16.65 9.28 11.24
CA THR A 103 16.07 9.45 11.35
C THR A 103 15.81 9.46 11.16
N SER A 104 16.60 9.22 11.29
CA SER A 104 16.03 9.37 11.45
C SER A 104 15.69 9.48 11.36
#